data_3ed948786354772ca34d3275bcd39cd4
#
_entry.id   3ed948786354772ca34d3275bcd39cd4
#
_cell.length_a   1.000
_cell.length_b   1.000
_cell.length_c   1.000
_cell.angle_alpha   90.00
_cell.angle_beta   90.00
_cell.angle_gamma   90.00
#
_symmetry.space_group_name_H-M   'P 1'
#
loop_
_entity.id
_entity.type
_entity.pdbx_description
1 polymer ?
#
loop_
_entity_poly.entity_id
_entity_poly.type
_entity_poly.pdbx_seq_one_letter_code
_entity_poly.pdbx_strand_id
1 'polypeptide(L)'
;LVTSVRGVRSPLISDEYILFTAEKNARNVGIAFDFENFSKIHAFSMRKLFDYEGEQTNSWYFYVLKIPPKTQKISYKLVIDGLWTIDPTNPNTQYDSENGIEFSCIEIPQTKKNITEKTPDGFTKFTCNFEPGKKIRLAGTFTNWDSWIYEMTETTPGKYEIYLPLPPGTYYYAYFTG
;
A
#
# COMPACT_ATOMS: atom_id res chain seq x y z
N LEU A 1 -8.89 0.66 -8.02
CA LEU A 1 -9.18 0.62 -6.59
C LEU A 1 -10.65 0.95 -6.29
N VAL A 2 -11.14 2.15 -6.65
CA VAL A 2 -12.55 2.52 -6.41
C VAL A 2 -13.53 1.63 -7.16
N THR A 3 -13.20 1.21 -8.36
CA THR A 3 -14.06 0.36 -9.22
C THR A 3 -14.19 -1.07 -8.73
N SER A 4 -13.23 -1.56 -7.94
CA SER A 4 -13.25 -2.93 -7.40
C SER A 4 -14.14 -3.08 -6.15
N VAL A 5 -14.55 -1.97 -5.54
CA VAL A 5 -15.37 -1.96 -4.31
C VAL A 5 -16.81 -1.66 -4.65
N ARG A 6 -17.74 -2.43 -4.06
CA ARG A 6 -19.19 -2.34 -4.33
C ARG A 6 -20.03 -1.90 -3.13
N GLY A 7 -19.39 -1.44 -2.07
CA GLY A 7 -20.08 -0.99 -0.86
C GLY A 7 -19.12 -0.52 0.21
N VAL A 8 -19.68 -0.17 1.36
CA VAL A 8 -18.91 0.25 2.54
C VAL A 8 -18.13 -0.91 3.13
N ARG A 9 -16.87 -0.65 3.48
CA ARG A 9 -15.95 -1.65 4.03
C ARG A 9 -14.84 -1.00 4.85
N SER A 10 -14.09 -1.80 5.58
CA SER A 10 -12.82 -1.38 6.20
C SER A 10 -11.86 -0.80 5.17
N PRO A 11 -10.98 0.12 5.54
CA PRO A 11 -10.02 0.72 4.63
C PRO A 11 -9.24 -0.33 3.83
N LEU A 12 -9.15 -0.12 2.53
CA LEU A 12 -8.47 -1.02 1.60
C LEU A 12 -7.16 -0.41 1.14
N ILE A 13 -6.04 -1.06 1.49
CA ILE A 13 -4.72 -0.68 1.02
C ILE A 13 -4.43 -1.40 -0.30
N SER A 14 -4.00 -0.66 -1.29
CA SER A 14 -3.58 -1.20 -2.59
C SER A 14 -2.43 -0.35 -3.14
N ASP A 15 -1.27 -0.96 -3.29
CA ASP A 15 -0.04 -0.32 -3.75
C ASP A 15 0.29 0.96 -2.94
N GLU A 16 0.20 2.12 -3.56
CA GLU A 16 0.49 3.41 -2.95
C GLU A 16 -0.76 4.15 -2.43
N TYR A 17 -1.93 3.52 -2.43
CA TYR A 17 -3.20 4.16 -2.12
C TYR A 17 -3.98 3.42 -1.04
N ILE A 18 -4.77 4.20 -0.27
CA ILE A 18 -5.77 3.67 0.65
C ILE A 18 -7.14 4.20 0.23
N LEU A 19 -8.10 3.29 0.13
CA LEU A 19 -9.50 3.63 -0.08
C LEU A 19 -10.24 3.58 1.25
N PHE A 20 -10.86 4.70 1.62
CA PHE A 20 -11.80 4.82 2.72
C PHE A 20 -13.22 4.87 2.18
N THR A 21 -14.15 4.29 2.91
CA THR A 21 -15.57 4.31 2.55
C THR A 21 -16.43 4.69 3.75
N ALA A 22 -17.58 5.30 3.52
CA ALA A 22 -18.54 5.64 4.55
C ALA A 22 -19.99 5.51 4.05
N GLU A 23 -20.91 5.32 4.99
CA GLU A 23 -22.33 5.14 4.71
C GLU A 23 -22.98 6.38 4.08
N LYS A 24 -23.96 6.12 3.21
CA LYS A 24 -24.67 7.14 2.45
C LYS A 24 -25.59 8.05 3.31
N ASN A 25 -25.88 7.67 4.54
CA ASN A 25 -26.90 8.34 5.37
C ASN A 25 -26.46 9.72 5.88
N ALA A 26 -25.17 10.02 5.85
CA ALA A 26 -24.65 11.33 6.18
C ALA A 26 -24.86 12.34 5.04
N ARG A 27 -24.95 13.61 5.36
CA ARG A 27 -24.98 14.71 4.39
C ARG A 27 -23.59 15.06 3.90
N ASN A 28 -22.64 15.06 4.83
CA ASN A 28 -21.24 15.39 4.56
C ASN A 28 -20.34 14.41 5.30
N VAL A 29 -19.36 13.89 4.61
CA VAL A 29 -18.31 13.03 5.19
C VAL A 29 -16.96 13.58 4.81
N GLY A 30 -16.09 13.74 5.79
CA GLY A 30 -14.71 14.15 5.62
C GLY A 30 -13.78 13.26 6.44
N ILE A 31 -12.49 13.37 6.18
CA ILE A 31 -11.42 12.67 6.89
C ILE A 31 -10.27 13.62 7.17
N ALA A 32 -9.69 13.51 8.35
CA ALA A 32 -8.50 14.24 8.75
C ALA A 32 -7.43 13.29 9.27
N PHE A 33 -6.17 13.60 9.00
CA PHE A 33 -5.04 12.72 9.24
C PHE A 33 -4.03 13.31 10.23
N ASP A 34 -3.35 12.42 10.97
CA ASP A 34 -2.30 12.77 11.92
C ASP A 34 -1.08 13.44 11.27
N PHE A 35 -0.66 13.01 10.08
CA PHE A 35 0.46 13.61 9.36
C PHE A 35 0.21 15.04 8.88
N GLU A 36 -1.03 15.53 8.96
CA GLU A 36 -1.43 16.93 8.74
C GLU A 36 -1.85 17.62 10.05
N ASN A 37 -1.55 17.01 11.21
CA ASN A 37 -1.96 17.48 12.53
C ASN A 37 -3.48 17.72 12.64
N PHE A 38 -4.28 16.94 11.90
CA PHE A 38 -5.75 17.08 11.81
C PHE A 38 -6.22 18.49 11.41
N SER A 39 -5.35 19.28 10.76
CA SER A 39 -5.63 20.68 10.38
C SER A 39 -6.45 20.80 9.10
N LYS A 40 -6.53 19.73 8.31
CA LYS A 40 -7.28 19.68 7.05
C LYS A 40 -8.32 18.59 7.10
N ILE A 41 -9.53 18.92 6.65
CA ILE A 41 -10.61 17.95 6.45
C ILE A 41 -10.78 17.75 4.95
N HIS A 42 -10.51 16.52 4.50
CA HIS A 42 -10.67 16.12 3.10
C HIS A 42 -12.08 15.57 2.90
N ALA A 43 -12.83 16.16 1.97
CA ALA A 43 -14.20 15.75 1.69
C ALA A 43 -14.23 14.42 0.91
N PHE A 44 -15.15 13.54 1.29
CA PHE A 44 -15.45 12.34 0.52
C PHE A 44 -16.27 12.69 -0.72
N SER A 45 -16.10 11.89 -1.76
CA SER A 45 -16.96 11.88 -2.94
C SER A 45 -18.00 10.76 -2.84
N MET A 46 -19.12 10.93 -3.51
CA MET A 46 -20.16 9.89 -3.54
C MET A 46 -20.02 9.04 -4.80
N ARG A 47 -20.04 7.72 -4.62
CA ARG A 47 -20.17 6.76 -5.70
C ARG A 47 -21.59 6.20 -5.75
N LYS A 48 -22.15 6.14 -6.94
CA LYS A 48 -23.45 5.53 -7.21
C LYS A 48 -23.27 4.34 -8.13
N LEU A 49 -23.96 3.26 -7.84
CA LEU A 49 -24.08 2.10 -8.73
C LEU A 49 -25.47 2.08 -9.33
N PHE A 50 -25.53 1.69 -10.59
CA PHE A 50 -26.75 1.52 -11.35
C PHE A 50 -26.78 0.11 -11.93
N ASP A 51 -27.98 -0.43 -12.09
CA ASP A 51 -28.19 -1.69 -12.82
C ASP A 51 -28.24 -1.42 -14.34
N TYR A 52 -28.53 -2.48 -15.09
CA TYR A 52 -28.63 -2.42 -16.55
C TYR A 52 -29.90 -1.65 -17.05
N GLU A 53 -30.88 -1.45 -16.14
CA GLU A 53 -32.09 -0.67 -16.44
C GLU A 53 -31.90 0.82 -16.10
N GLY A 54 -30.73 1.17 -15.53
CA GLY A 54 -30.38 2.53 -15.14
C GLY A 54 -30.91 2.94 -13.76
N GLU A 55 -31.44 1.99 -12.98
CA GLU A 55 -31.90 2.23 -11.61
C GLU A 55 -30.71 2.19 -10.62
N GLN A 56 -30.71 3.14 -9.69
CA GLN A 56 -29.67 3.20 -8.67
C GLN A 56 -29.82 2.07 -7.66
N THR A 57 -28.87 1.13 -7.64
CA THR A 57 -28.88 -0.03 -6.76
C THR A 57 -28.19 0.21 -5.43
N ASN A 58 -27.14 1.01 -5.42
CA ASN A 58 -26.38 1.34 -4.21
C ASN A 58 -25.66 2.69 -4.33
N SER A 59 -25.29 3.27 -3.19
CA SER A 59 -24.41 4.43 -3.13
C SER A 59 -23.63 4.46 -1.81
N TRP A 60 -22.43 5.01 -1.82
CA TRP A 60 -21.60 5.23 -0.63
C TRP A 60 -20.62 6.37 -0.86
N TYR A 61 -20.10 6.92 0.22
CA TYR A 61 -19.02 7.88 0.19
C TYR A 61 -17.66 7.17 0.11
N PHE A 62 -16.69 7.79 -0.58
CA PHE A 62 -15.33 7.29 -0.66
C PHE A 62 -14.31 8.44 -0.67
N TYR A 63 -13.11 8.13 -0.19
CA TYR A 63 -11.93 8.96 -0.29
C TYR A 63 -10.72 8.09 -0.60
N VAL A 64 -9.86 8.52 -1.53
CA VAL A 64 -8.62 7.84 -1.91
C VAL A 64 -7.45 8.68 -1.45
N LEU A 65 -6.66 8.13 -0.53
CA LEU A 65 -5.43 8.73 -0.05
C LEU A 65 -4.24 8.13 -0.79
N LYS A 66 -3.34 8.96 -1.33
CA LYS A 66 -2.01 8.52 -1.68
C LYS A 66 -1.17 8.45 -0.41
N ILE A 67 -0.59 7.27 -0.14
CA ILE A 67 0.19 7.05 1.08
C ILE A 67 1.43 7.95 1.06
N PRO A 68 1.67 8.79 2.09
CA PRO A 68 2.90 9.58 2.17
C PRO A 68 4.13 8.67 2.22
N PRO A 69 5.27 9.07 1.61
CA PRO A 69 6.48 8.27 1.62
C PRO A 69 6.98 8.02 3.05
N LYS A 70 7.58 6.84 3.28
CA LYS A 70 8.13 6.40 4.57
C LYS A 70 7.13 6.30 5.72
N THR A 71 5.83 6.24 5.41
CA THR A 71 4.78 6.09 6.41
C THR A 71 4.61 4.63 6.80
N GLN A 72 4.64 4.34 8.10
CA GLN A 72 4.43 2.99 8.65
C GLN A 72 3.04 2.82 9.24
N LYS A 73 2.45 3.91 9.73
CA LYS A 73 1.14 3.96 10.36
C LYS A 73 0.47 5.29 10.07
N ILE A 74 -0.83 5.26 9.88
CA ILE A 74 -1.67 6.45 9.73
C ILE A 74 -2.76 6.40 10.79
N SER A 75 -2.87 7.47 11.58
CA SER A 75 -4.02 7.69 12.47
C SER A 75 -4.94 8.74 11.84
N TYR A 76 -6.23 8.53 11.93
CA TYR A 76 -7.20 9.42 11.31
C TYR A 76 -8.50 9.48 12.09
N LYS A 77 -9.29 10.52 11.82
CA LYS A 77 -10.68 10.64 12.27
C LYS A 77 -11.57 10.96 11.10
N LEU A 78 -12.80 10.49 11.15
CA LEU A 78 -13.85 10.94 10.24
C LEU A 78 -14.54 12.18 10.83
N VAL A 79 -15.05 13.01 9.94
CA VAL A 79 -15.93 14.13 10.27
C VAL A 79 -17.24 13.90 9.54
N ILE A 80 -18.24 13.42 10.29
CA ILE A 80 -19.55 13.06 9.75
C ILE A 80 -20.55 14.11 10.21
N ASP A 81 -21.13 14.86 9.28
CA ASP A 81 -22.05 15.96 9.55
C ASP A 81 -21.52 16.96 10.62
N GLY A 82 -20.21 17.24 10.57
CA GLY A 82 -19.51 18.12 11.50
C GLY A 82 -19.06 17.48 12.81
N LEU A 83 -19.38 16.22 13.07
CA LEU A 83 -18.96 15.49 14.27
C LEU A 83 -17.69 14.69 14.00
N TRP A 84 -16.67 14.91 14.82
CA TRP A 84 -15.43 14.14 14.81
C TRP A 84 -15.65 12.78 15.46
N THR A 85 -15.37 11.70 14.70
CA THR A 85 -15.60 10.34 15.15
C THR A 85 -14.52 9.40 14.65
N ILE A 86 -14.42 8.22 15.27
CA ILE A 86 -13.66 7.10 14.69
C ILE A 86 -14.41 6.55 13.48
N ASP A 87 -13.70 5.82 12.64
CA ASP A 87 -14.27 5.12 11.49
C ASP A 87 -15.02 3.86 11.95
N PRO A 88 -16.34 3.80 11.80
CA PRO A 88 -17.11 2.63 12.24
C PRO A 88 -16.82 1.37 11.42
N THR A 89 -16.20 1.50 10.25
CA THR A 89 -15.81 0.37 9.39
C THR A 89 -14.46 -0.24 9.75
N ASN A 90 -13.65 0.48 10.56
CA ASN A 90 -12.30 0.07 10.94
C ASN A 90 -12.26 -0.34 12.42
N PRO A 91 -12.03 -1.65 12.72
CA PRO A 91 -11.95 -2.10 14.11
C PRO A 91 -10.64 -1.70 14.82
N ASN A 92 -9.64 -1.24 14.07
CA ASN A 92 -8.34 -0.88 14.63
C ASN A 92 -8.36 0.56 15.12
N THR A 93 -8.31 0.75 16.43
CA THR A 93 -8.28 2.06 17.07
C THR A 93 -7.09 2.20 18.00
N GLN A 94 -6.71 3.43 18.29
CA GLN A 94 -5.71 3.79 19.27
C GLN A 94 -6.27 4.90 20.15
N TYR A 95 -6.15 4.71 21.46
CA TYR A 95 -6.55 5.69 22.45
C TYR A 95 -5.33 6.50 22.93
N ASP A 96 -5.44 7.81 22.82
CA ASP A 96 -4.50 8.76 23.42
C ASP A 96 -4.98 9.13 24.83
N SER A 97 -4.33 8.55 25.82
CA SER A 97 -4.68 8.75 27.23
C SER A 97 -4.37 10.15 27.76
N GLU A 98 -3.45 10.87 27.14
CA GLU A 98 -3.08 12.23 27.56
C GLU A 98 -4.18 13.22 27.19
N ASN A 99 -4.76 13.06 26.01
CA ASN A 99 -5.79 13.96 25.48
C ASN A 99 -7.22 13.38 25.58
N GLY A 100 -7.35 12.11 25.97
CA GLY A 100 -8.64 11.44 26.04
C GLY A 100 -9.32 11.23 24.68
N ILE A 101 -8.53 11.07 23.62
CA ILE A 101 -9.02 11.01 22.23
C ILE A 101 -8.73 9.62 21.65
N GLU A 102 -9.73 9.05 21.00
CA GLU A 102 -9.59 7.81 20.23
C GLU A 102 -9.47 8.13 18.74
N PHE A 103 -8.54 7.44 18.08
CA PHE A 103 -8.28 7.55 16.64
C PHE A 103 -8.47 6.19 15.98
N SER A 104 -8.94 6.20 14.73
CA SER A 104 -8.82 5.03 13.86
C SER A 104 -7.40 4.93 13.29
N CYS A 105 -6.89 3.71 13.15
CA CYS A 105 -5.51 3.46 12.73
C CYS A 105 -5.44 2.49 11.59
N ILE A 106 -4.45 2.70 10.70
CA ILE A 106 -4.06 1.79 9.64
C ILE A 106 -2.55 1.59 9.72
N GLU A 107 -2.12 0.34 9.81
CA GLU A 107 -0.72 -0.02 9.62
C GLU A 107 -0.45 -0.21 8.12
N ILE A 108 0.59 0.46 7.62
CA ILE A 108 0.99 0.35 6.22
C ILE A 108 1.98 -0.81 6.11
N PRO A 109 1.65 -1.87 5.35
CA PRO A 109 2.58 -2.95 5.12
C PRO A 109 3.86 -2.40 4.50
N GLN A 110 4.99 -2.66 5.17
CA GLN A 110 6.30 -2.30 4.61
C GLN A 110 6.65 -3.33 3.55
N THR A 111 6.31 -3.06 2.31
CA THR A 111 6.83 -3.83 1.19
C THR A 111 8.32 -3.56 1.11
N LYS A 112 9.11 -4.55 1.48
CA LYS A 112 10.54 -4.52 1.24
C LYS A 112 10.72 -4.50 -0.28
N LYS A 113 11.05 -3.33 -0.83
CA LYS A 113 11.25 -3.18 -2.28
C LYS A 113 12.46 -3.99 -2.73
N ASN A 114 12.33 -4.66 -3.85
CA ASN A 114 13.48 -5.23 -4.53
C ASN A 114 14.35 -4.06 -5.02
N ILE A 115 15.63 -4.12 -4.75
CA ILE A 115 16.57 -3.02 -5.02
C ILE A 115 17.68 -3.53 -5.92
N THR A 116 18.06 -2.73 -6.90
CA THR A 116 19.24 -2.94 -7.71
C THR A 116 20.14 -1.72 -7.58
N GLU A 117 21.37 -1.94 -7.15
CA GLU A 117 22.32 -0.87 -6.90
C GLU A 117 23.73 -1.24 -7.37
N LYS A 118 24.54 -0.25 -7.76
CA LYS A 118 25.95 -0.45 -8.04
C LYS A 118 26.75 -0.39 -6.75
N THR A 119 27.68 -1.34 -6.61
CA THR A 119 28.62 -1.35 -5.51
C THR A 119 29.89 -0.56 -5.88
N PRO A 120 30.67 -0.06 -4.89
CA PRO A 120 31.96 0.61 -5.14
C PRO A 120 32.95 -0.23 -5.93
N ASP A 121 32.86 -1.57 -5.82
CA ASP A 121 33.77 -2.52 -6.49
C ASP A 121 33.39 -2.79 -7.95
N GLY A 122 32.42 -2.07 -8.50
CA GLY A 122 31.99 -2.20 -9.89
C GLY A 122 31.00 -3.34 -10.16
N PHE A 123 30.55 -4.04 -9.12
CA PHE A 123 29.46 -5.02 -9.23
C PHE A 123 28.09 -4.36 -9.19
N THR A 124 27.10 -5.05 -9.74
CA THR A 124 25.68 -4.69 -9.56
C THR A 124 25.09 -5.66 -8.54
N LYS A 125 24.59 -5.12 -7.44
CA LYS A 125 23.89 -5.87 -6.39
C LYS A 125 22.40 -5.91 -6.69
N PHE A 126 21.83 -7.10 -6.76
CA PHE A 126 20.41 -7.33 -6.86
C PHE A 126 19.89 -7.83 -5.52
N THR A 127 18.83 -7.22 -5.03
CA THR A 127 18.14 -7.61 -3.79
C THR A 127 16.69 -7.95 -4.11
N CYS A 128 16.29 -9.18 -3.76
CA CYS A 128 14.91 -9.65 -3.86
C CYS A 128 14.39 -9.98 -2.46
N ASN A 129 13.18 -9.54 -2.15
CA ASN A 129 12.50 -9.90 -0.91
C ASN A 129 11.34 -10.84 -1.25
N PHE A 130 11.35 -12.02 -0.64
CA PHE A 130 10.38 -13.09 -0.88
C PHE A 130 10.18 -13.93 0.40
N GLU A 131 9.39 -14.99 0.32
CA GLU A 131 9.22 -15.93 1.43
C GLU A 131 10.57 -16.56 1.85
N PRO A 132 10.84 -16.68 3.16
CA PRO A 132 12.07 -17.35 3.63
C PRO A 132 12.19 -18.81 3.17
N GLY A 133 13.42 -19.26 2.92
CA GLY A 133 13.71 -20.66 2.58
C GLY A 133 13.34 -21.07 1.16
N LYS A 134 13.03 -20.12 0.29
CA LYS A 134 12.78 -20.41 -1.14
C LYS A 134 14.06 -20.30 -1.96
N LYS A 135 14.10 -21.03 -3.08
CA LYS A 135 15.14 -20.83 -4.08
C LYS A 135 14.73 -19.71 -5.02
N ILE A 136 15.49 -18.63 -5.02
CA ILE A 136 15.25 -17.48 -5.88
C ILE A 136 16.37 -17.42 -6.92
N ARG A 137 15.98 -17.26 -8.17
CA ARG A 137 16.89 -17.17 -9.31
C ARG A 137 16.69 -15.85 -10.04
N LEU A 138 17.78 -15.35 -10.62
CA LEU A 138 17.80 -14.11 -11.38
C LEU A 138 18.12 -14.41 -12.83
N ALA A 139 17.27 -14.00 -13.74
CA ALA A 139 17.54 -14.04 -15.17
C ALA A 139 17.18 -12.72 -15.84
N GLY A 140 17.81 -12.47 -16.97
CA GLY A 140 17.58 -11.26 -17.73
C GLY A 140 18.29 -11.30 -19.08
N THR A 141 18.38 -10.15 -19.71
CA THR A 141 19.08 -9.99 -21.00
C THR A 141 20.56 -10.42 -20.92
N PHE A 142 21.17 -10.32 -19.74
CA PHE A 142 22.55 -10.74 -19.47
C PHE A 142 22.74 -12.26 -19.30
N THR A 143 21.67 -13.04 -19.19
CA THR A 143 21.68 -14.51 -19.18
C THR A 143 20.94 -15.10 -20.38
N ASN A 144 20.57 -14.28 -21.33
CA ASN A 144 19.65 -14.68 -22.40
C ASN A 144 18.35 -15.32 -21.87
N TRP A 145 17.88 -14.81 -20.72
CA TRP A 145 16.69 -15.29 -19.98
C TRP A 145 16.79 -16.71 -19.41
N ASP A 146 18.01 -17.29 -19.36
CA ASP A 146 18.21 -18.56 -18.66
C ASP A 146 18.22 -18.34 -17.15
N SER A 147 17.19 -18.84 -16.49
CA SER A 147 17.02 -18.74 -15.03
C SER A 147 17.86 -19.72 -14.23
N TRP A 148 18.57 -20.64 -14.87
CA TRP A 148 19.39 -21.62 -14.16
C TRP A 148 20.82 -21.15 -13.90
N ILE A 149 21.25 -20.06 -14.50
CA ILE A 149 22.63 -19.56 -14.39
C ILE A 149 22.90 -18.95 -13.02
N TYR A 150 21.97 -18.16 -12.48
CA TYR A 150 22.19 -17.42 -11.24
C TYR A 150 21.13 -17.75 -10.17
N GLU A 151 21.55 -18.40 -9.08
CA GLU A 151 20.77 -18.58 -7.86
C GLU A 151 21.19 -17.54 -6.84
N MET A 152 20.23 -16.85 -6.22
CA MET A 152 20.48 -15.82 -5.22
C MET A 152 20.72 -16.45 -3.85
N THR A 153 21.53 -15.80 -3.03
CA THR A 153 21.79 -16.23 -1.65
C THR A 153 20.84 -15.55 -0.68
N GLU A 154 20.20 -16.33 0.16
CA GLU A 154 19.41 -15.79 1.28
C GLU A 154 20.37 -15.29 2.37
N THR A 155 20.46 -13.97 2.54
CA THR A 155 21.37 -13.33 3.51
C THR A 155 20.74 -13.13 4.88
N THR A 156 19.44 -12.91 4.91
CA THR A 156 18.59 -12.91 6.12
C THR A 156 17.24 -13.50 5.73
N PRO A 157 16.44 -14.02 6.67
CA PRO A 157 15.16 -14.64 6.34
C PRO A 157 14.30 -13.78 5.41
N GLY A 158 14.04 -14.30 4.21
CA GLY A 158 13.25 -13.65 3.16
C GLY A 158 13.97 -12.55 2.37
N LYS A 159 15.27 -12.32 2.59
CA LYS A 159 16.07 -11.38 1.83
C LYS A 159 17.15 -12.11 1.03
N TYR A 160 17.09 -12.02 -0.28
CA TYR A 160 17.97 -12.68 -1.22
C TYR A 160 18.86 -11.67 -1.94
N GLU A 161 20.14 -11.95 -2.07
CA GLU A 161 21.11 -11.06 -2.70
C GLU A 161 22.01 -11.82 -3.68
N ILE A 162 22.42 -11.13 -4.75
CA ILE A 162 23.44 -11.58 -5.68
C ILE A 162 24.21 -10.39 -6.23
N TYR A 163 25.51 -10.59 -6.48
CA TYR A 163 26.41 -9.56 -7.02
C TYR A 163 26.91 -10.04 -8.39
N LEU A 164 26.67 -9.24 -9.43
CA LEU A 164 27.07 -9.57 -10.80
C LEU A 164 27.93 -8.47 -11.39
N PRO A 165 29.03 -8.84 -12.10
CA PRO A 165 29.92 -7.87 -12.77
C PRO A 165 29.31 -7.43 -14.11
N LEU A 166 28.26 -6.63 -14.07
CA LEU A 166 27.60 -6.15 -15.29
C LEU A 166 28.27 -4.88 -15.82
N PRO A 167 28.68 -4.83 -17.11
CA PRO A 167 29.13 -3.62 -17.76
C PRO A 167 28.06 -2.51 -17.75
N PRO A 168 28.43 -1.24 -17.94
CA PRO A 168 27.45 -0.18 -18.13
C PRO A 168 26.52 -0.46 -19.29
N GLY A 169 25.21 -0.37 -19.07
CA GLY A 169 24.20 -0.67 -20.10
C GLY A 169 22.78 -0.69 -19.50
N THR A 170 21.82 -0.94 -20.37
CA THR A 170 20.42 -1.16 -19.98
C THR A 170 20.11 -2.63 -20.00
N TYR A 171 19.62 -3.14 -18.89
CA TYR A 171 19.29 -4.53 -18.69
C TYR A 171 17.85 -4.69 -18.25
N TYR A 172 17.17 -5.72 -18.79
CA TYR A 172 15.87 -6.18 -18.32
C TYR A 172 16.07 -7.49 -17.58
N TYR A 173 15.40 -7.65 -16.45
CA TYR A 173 15.55 -8.86 -15.61
C TYR A 173 14.28 -9.17 -14.83
N ALA A 174 14.20 -10.41 -14.36
CA ALA A 174 13.14 -10.90 -13.49
C ALA A 174 13.68 -11.89 -12.46
N TYR A 175 12.95 -12.03 -11.37
CA TYR A 175 13.21 -13.03 -10.34
C TYR A 175 12.27 -14.22 -10.56
N PHE A 176 12.82 -15.42 -10.39
CA PHE A 176 12.11 -16.68 -10.55
C PHE A 176 12.19 -17.48 -9.27
N THR A 177 11.06 -18.10 -8.90
CA THR A 177 11.01 -19.09 -7.81
C THR A 177 11.10 -20.49 -8.39
N GLY A 178 11.95 -21.33 -7.83
CA GLY A 178 12.12 -22.75 -8.21
C GLY A 178 11.35 -23.69 -7.34
#